data_48e55dce3157534dfa2d6eacea5c05c2
#
_entry.id   48e55dce3157534dfa2d6eacea5c05c2
#
_cell.length_a   1.000
_cell.length_b   1.000
_cell.length_c   1.000
_cell.angle_alpha   90.00
_cell.angle_beta   90.00
_cell.angle_gamma   90.00
#
_symmetry.space_group_name_H-M   'P 1'
#
loop_
_entity.id
_entity.type
_entity.pdbx_description
1 polymer ?
#
loop_
_entity_poly.entity_id
_entity_poly.type
_entity_poly.pdbx_seq_one_letter_code
_entity_poly.pdbx_strand_id
1 'polypeptide(L)'
;MDEFDLSVSFKDPNAGSIWSSILPVAGIVLVCVVFWLIMRSTMNGGGKAMSFAKTKARVSTNIKVRFTDVAGAEEEKLELAEIVEFLKQPKKFADLGARVPKGVLLVGPPGTGKTLFAKAVAGEAGVPFFSVSGSDFVEMYVCVGASR
;
A
#
# COMPACT_ATOMS: atom_id res chain seq x y z
N MET A 1 67.60 59.86 35.49
CA MET A 1 67.06 59.88 34.09
C MET A 1 66.65 58.44 33.83
N ASP A 2 65.46 58.08 34.29
CA ASP A 2 65.03 56.71 34.36
C ASP A 2 64.15 56.43 33.08
N GLU A 3 64.74 55.61 32.23
CA GLU A 3 64.09 55.12 31.01
C GLU A 3 63.04 54.10 31.39
N PHE A 4 61.82 54.56 31.25
CA PHE A 4 60.62 53.74 31.55
C PHE A 4 60.26 52.86 30.33
N ASP A 5 60.79 51.63 30.33
CA ASP A 5 60.56 50.65 29.29
C ASP A 5 59.16 49.98 29.49
N LEU A 6 58.22 50.54 28.78
CA LEU A 6 56.82 49.98 28.72
C LEU A 6 56.79 48.85 27.71
N SER A 7 57.12 47.64 28.15
CA SER A 7 56.85 46.45 27.39
C SER A 7 55.34 46.16 27.33
N VAL A 8 54.69 46.64 26.27
CA VAL A 8 53.32 46.30 25.95
C VAL A 8 53.25 44.85 25.38
N SER A 9 52.93 43.92 26.25
CA SER A 9 52.66 42.53 25.81
C SER A 9 51.32 42.49 25.08
N PHE A 10 51.35 42.45 23.75
CA PHE A 10 50.18 42.11 22.95
C PHE A 10 49.90 40.63 23.12
N LYS A 11 48.95 40.31 23.98
CA LYS A 11 48.36 38.98 24.07
C LYS A 11 47.39 38.85 22.90
N ASP A 12 47.76 38.12 21.87
CA ASP A 12 46.87 37.82 20.76
C ASP A 12 45.59 37.12 21.26
N PRO A 13 44.41 37.72 21.13
CA PRO A 13 43.18 37.13 21.64
C PRO A 13 42.72 35.91 20.83
N ASN A 14 43.46 35.53 19.78
CA ASN A 14 42.99 34.55 18.80
C ASN A 14 43.63 33.15 18.88
N ALA A 15 44.63 32.94 19.77
CA ALA A 15 45.31 31.63 19.87
C ALA A 15 44.50 30.56 20.63
N GLY A 16 43.37 30.94 21.31
CA GLY A 16 42.47 30.01 21.99
C GLY A 16 41.10 29.88 21.32
N SER A 17 40.83 30.67 20.27
CA SER A 17 39.48 30.92 19.78
C SER A 17 38.99 29.92 18.72
N ILE A 18 39.89 29.19 18.07
CA ILE A 18 39.44 28.23 17.03
C ILE A 18 38.68 27.04 17.66
N TRP A 19 39.18 26.54 18.77
CA TRP A 19 38.52 25.44 19.50
C TRP A 19 37.20 25.89 20.16
N SER A 20 37.10 27.10 20.68
CA SER A 20 35.90 27.65 21.26
C SER A 20 34.80 27.92 20.23
N SER A 21 35.15 28.18 18.98
CA SER A 21 34.21 28.35 17.88
C SER A 21 33.81 27.01 17.22
N ILE A 22 34.71 26.03 17.20
CA ILE A 22 34.46 24.72 16.59
C ILE A 22 33.54 23.86 17.49
N LEU A 23 33.73 23.93 18.82
CA LEU A 23 32.93 23.12 19.77
C LEU A 23 31.44 23.34 19.64
N PRO A 24 30.87 24.56 19.63
CA PRO A 24 29.41 24.76 19.48
C PRO A 24 28.92 24.36 18.10
N VAL A 25 29.71 24.59 17.03
CA VAL A 25 29.32 24.19 15.66
C VAL A 25 29.29 22.66 15.54
N ALA A 26 30.29 21.96 16.08
CA ALA A 26 30.30 20.49 16.11
C ALA A 26 29.12 19.92 16.90
N GLY A 27 28.74 20.58 18.01
CA GLY A 27 27.53 20.20 18.79
C GLY A 27 26.25 20.31 17.97
N ILE A 28 26.07 21.42 17.26
CA ILE A 28 24.88 21.64 16.39
C ILE A 28 24.83 20.59 15.28
N VAL A 29 25.96 20.33 14.61
CA VAL A 29 26.04 19.32 13.54
C VAL A 29 25.69 17.93 14.08
N LEU A 30 26.20 17.56 15.27
CA LEU A 30 25.89 16.28 15.90
C LEU A 30 24.41 16.16 16.22
N VAL A 31 23.78 17.20 16.77
CA VAL A 31 22.33 17.23 17.04
C VAL A 31 21.54 17.10 15.74
N CYS A 32 21.93 17.79 14.68
CA CYS A 32 21.27 17.67 13.38
C CYS A 32 21.40 16.26 12.78
N VAL A 33 22.56 15.62 12.91
CA VAL A 33 22.77 14.24 12.43
C VAL A 33 21.92 13.25 13.24
N VAL A 34 21.91 13.37 14.56
CA VAL A 34 21.08 12.51 15.43
C VAL A 34 19.59 12.72 15.11
N PHE A 35 19.14 13.97 14.97
CA PHE A 35 17.77 14.29 14.59
C PHE A 35 17.43 13.70 13.21
N TRP A 36 18.32 13.82 12.24
CA TRP A 36 18.13 13.24 10.90
C TRP A 36 18.06 11.71 10.94
N LEU A 37 18.91 11.04 11.75
CA LEU A 37 18.85 9.58 11.95
C LEU A 37 17.55 9.13 12.62
N ILE A 38 17.07 9.88 13.64
CA ILE A 38 15.79 9.60 14.30
C ILE A 38 14.65 9.79 13.30
N MET A 39 14.66 10.88 12.53
CA MET A 39 13.61 11.15 11.55
C MET A 39 13.59 10.11 10.43
N ARG A 40 14.77 9.69 9.95
CA ARG A 40 14.92 8.60 8.98
C ARG A 40 14.43 7.25 9.54
N SER A 41 14.69 6.96 10.82
CA SER A 41 14.21 5.76 11.52
C SER A 41 12.69 5.78 11.69
N THR A 42 12.12 6.94 12.01
CA THR A 42 10.66 7.12 12.19
C THR A 42 9.93 7.07 10.86
N MET A 43 10.50 7.62 9.78
CA MET A 43 9.91 7.53 8.44
C MET A 43 9.97 6.09 7.88
N ASN A 44 11.00 5.30 8.21
CA ASN A 44 11.06 3.87 7.87
C ASN A 44 10.11 3.01 8.75
N GLY A 45 9.82 3.44 9.97
CA GLY A 45 8.86 2.76 10.86
C GLY A 45 7.39 3.03 10.52
N GLY A 46 7.07 4.17 9.89
CA GLY A 46 5.71 4.54 9.46
C GLY A 46 5.12 3.65 8.36
N GLY A 47 5.95 2.91 7.62
CA GLY A 47 5.50 1.96 6.60
C GLY A 47 4.72 0.76 7.16
N LYS A 48 4.90 0.40 8.43
CA LYS A 48 4.15 -0.71 9.04
C LYS A 48 2.71 -0.33 9.39
N ALA A 49 2.44 0.92 9.75
CA ALA A 49 1.07 1.39 10.02
C ALA A 49 0.26 1.55 8.72
N MET A 50 0.90 1.92 7.59
CA MET A 50 0.24 1.97 6.29
C MET A 50 0.07 0.60 5.62
N SER A 51 0.81 -0.44 6.03
CA SER A 51 0.62 -1.79 5.50
C SER A 51 -0.66 -2.47 5.99
N PHE A 52 -1.28 -1.98 7.06
CA PHE A 52 -2.62 -2.41 7.51
C PHE A 52 -3.74 -2.03 6.54
N ALA A 53 -3.57 -0.99 5.73
CA ALA A 53 -4.51 -0.60 4.69
C ALA A 53 -4.32 -1.39 3.38
N LYS A 54 -3.30 -2.23 3.29
CA LYS A 54 -3.06 -3.05 2.11
C LYS A 54 -4.01 -4.24 2.16
N THR A 55 -5.13 -4.11 1.47
CA THR A 55 -6.12 -5.16 1.26
C THR A 55 -5.40 -6.47 0.93
N LYS A 56 -5.62 -7.51 1.75
CA LYS A 56 -5.11 -8.88 1.51
C LYS A 56 -5.80 -9.57 0.32
N ALA A 57 -6.31 -8.82 -0.65
CA ALA A 57 -6.91 -9.37 -1.84
C ALA A 57 -5.85 -10.19 -2.60
N ARG A 58 -6.13 -11.47 -2.77
CA ARG A 58 -5.30 -12.34 -3.60
C ARG A 58 -5.60 -12.05 -5.06
N VAL A 59 -4.62 -11.46 -5.74
CA VAL A 59 -4.73 -11.16 -7.17
C VAL A 59 -4.26 -12.38 -7.95
N SER A 60 -5.13 -12.93 -8.79
CA SER A 60 -4.78 -13.97 -9.77
C SER A 60 -4.90 -13.36 -11.16
N THR A 61 -3.79 -12.97 -11.73
CA THR A 61 -3.72 -12.33 -13.06
C THR A 61 -3.81 -13.32 -14.24
N ASN A 62 -3.55 -14.60 -14.00
CA ASN A 62 -3.56 -15.59 -15.06
C ASN A 62 -4.48 -16.76 -14.70
N ILE A 63 -5.78 -16.57 -14.93
CA ILE A 63 -6.77 -17.62 -14.72
C ILE A 63 -6.94 -18.41 -16.00
N LYS A 64 -6.54 -19.68 -15.93
CA LYS A 64 -6.69 -20.63 -17.03
C LYS A 64 -8.05 -21.32 -17.04
N VAL A 65 -8.83 -21.17 -15.97
CA VAL A 65 -10.14 -21.80 -15.81
C VAL A 65 -11.13 -21.19 -16.80
N ARG A 66 -11.88 -22.04 -17.49
CA ARG A 66 -12.92 -21.69 -18.46
C ARG A 66 -14.25 -22.33 -18.11
N PHE A 67 -15.33 -21.96 -18.80
CA PHE A 67 -16.63 -22.62 -18.64
C PHE A 67 -16.60 -24.10 -19.00
N THR A 68 -15.70 -24.50 -19.87
CA THR A 68 -15.46 -25.92 -20.21
C THR A 68 -14.97 -26.76 -19.04
N ASP A 69 -14.32 -26.12 -18.06
CA ASP A 69 -13.81 -26.81 -16.85
C ASP A 69 -14.87 -26.99 -15.77
N VAL A 70 -16.05 -26.36 -15.97
CA VAL A 70 -17.19 -26.45 -15.07
C VAL A 70 -18.16 -27.50 -15.61
N ALA A 71 -18.36 -28.58 -14.86
CA ALA A 71 -19.31 -29.64 -15.24
C ALA A 71 -20.73 -29.25 -14.88
N GLY A 72 -21.70 -29.47 -15.79
CA GLY A 72 -23.12 -29.15 -15.61
C GLY A 72 -23.42 -27.66 -15.55
N ALA A 73 -24.56 -27.32 -14.98
CA ALA A 73 -24.99 -25.92 -14.74
C ALA A 73 -25.09 -25.08 -16.02
N GLU A 74 -25.70 -25.63 -17.05
CA GLU A 74 -25.76 -24.99 -18.39
C GLU A 74 -26.58 -23.69 -18.36
N GLU A 75 -27.66 -23.65 -17.56
CA GLU A 75 -28.51 -22.46 -17.42
C GLU A 75 -27.71 -21.31 -16.77
N GLU A 76 -27.00 -21.61 -15.68
CA GLU A 76 -26.17 -20.64 -15.00
C GLU A 76 -25.01 -20.13 -15.86
N LYS A 77 -24.46 -21.00 -16.72
CA LYS A 77 -23.45 -20.61 -17.71
C LYS A 77 -23.98 -19.61 -18.72
N LEU A 78 -25.22 -19.80 -19.19
CA LEU A 78 -25.87 -18.90 -20.13
C LEU A 78 -26.09 -17.51 -19.48
N GLU A 79 -26.60 -17.47 -18.27
CA GLU A 79 -26.78 -16.20 -17.54
C GLU A 79 -25.45 -15.48 -17.31
N LEU A 80 -24.40 -16.21 -16.95
CA LEU A 80 -23.07 -15.64 -16.73
C LEU A 80 -22.37 -15.26 -18.04
N ALA A 81 -22.77 -15.80 -19.18
CA ALA A 81 -22.23 -15.43 -20.50
C ALA A 81 -22.52 -13.96 -20.83
N GLU A 82 -23.67 -13.42 -20.41
CA GLU A 82 -23.96 -11.99 -20.58
C GLU A 82 -22.98 -11.12 -19.79
N ILE A 83 -22.63 -11.55 -18.57
CA ILE A 83 -21.64 -10.86 -17.75
C ILE A 83 -20.26 -10.91 -18.40
N VAL A 84 -19.88 -12.04 -18.98
CA VAL A 84 -18.62 -12.20 -19.71
C VAL A 84 -18.58 -11.24 -20.92
N GLU A 85 -19.67 -11.15 -21.69
CA GLU A 85 -19.75 -10.24 -22.85
C GLU A 85 -19.60 -8.79 -22.40
N PHE A 86 -20.28 -8.43 -21.30
CA PHE A 86 -20.13 -7.10 -20.72
C PHE A 86 -18.68 -6.80 -20.29
N LEU A 87 -18.01 -7.73 -19.61
CA LEU A 87 -16.63 -7.55 -19.17
C LEU A 87 -15.65 -7.44 -20.35
N LYS A 88 -15.95 -8.12 -21.46
CA LYS A 88 -15.16 -8.01 -22.70
C LYS A 88 -15.34 -6.69 -23.43
N GLN A 89 -16.58 -6.18 -23.49
CA GLN A 89 -16.96 -5.01 -24.29
C GLN A 89 -17.82 -4.00 -23.52
N PRO A 90 -17.32 -3.40 -22.43
CA PRO A 90 -18.13 -2.53 -21.57
C PRO A 90 -18.66 -1.29 -22.31
N LYS A 91 -17.90 -0.77 -23.30
CA LYS A 91 -18.30 0.40 -24.08
C LYS A 91 -19.57 0.17 -24.91
N LYS A 92 -19.73 -1.01 -25.51
CA LYS A 92 -20.90 -1.38 -26.30
C LYS A 92 -22.20 -1.27 -25.48
N PHE A 93 -22.16 -1.71 -24.22
CA PHE A 93 -23.32 -1.65 -23.33
C PHE A 93 -23.58 -0.24 -22.81
N ALA A 94 -22.52 0.55 -22.56
CA ALA A 94 -22.65 1.94 -22.16
C ALA A 94 -23.28 2.80 -23.26
N ASP A 95 -22.87 2.61 -24.53
CA ASP A 95 -23.38 3.34 -25.69
C ASP A 95 -24.88 3.02 -25.95
N LEU A 96 -25.32 1.81 -25.64
CA LEU A 96 -26.72 1.39 -25.74
C LEU A 96 -27.58 1.83 -24.55
N GLY A 97 -26.99 2.50 -23.54
CA GLY A 97 -27.69 2.90 -22.32
C GLY A 97 -28.16 1.72 -21.44
N ALA A 98 -27.58 0.52 -21.64
CA ALA A 98 -27.96 -0.66 -20.89
C ALA A 98 -27.56 -0.53 -19.41
N ARG A 99 -28.46 -0.95 -18.51
CA ARG A 99 -28.13 -1.03 -17.08
C ARG A 99 -27.25 -2.24 -16.83
N VAL A 100 -25.99 -1.97 -16.52
CA VAL A 100 -25.04 -3.02 -16.19
C VAL A 100 -25.33 -3.55 -14.77
N PRO A 101 -25.36 -4.87 -14.57
CA PRO A 101 -25.47 -5.43 -13.23
C PRO A 101 -24.21 -5.06 -12.42
N LYS A 102 -24.43 -4.51 -11.22
CA LYS A 102 -23.33 -4.09 -10.32
C LYS A 102 -22.64 -5.27 -9.61
N GLY A 103 -23.26 -6.44 -9.65
CA GLY A 103 -22.75 -7.66 -9.05
C GLY A 103 -23.67 -8.84 -9.27
N VAL A 104 -23.14 -10.01 -9.02
CA VAL A 104 -23.85 -11.30 -9.11
C VAL A 104 -23.70 -12.03 -7.79
N LEU A 105 -24.78 -12.59 -7.28
CA LEU A 105 -24.80 -13.41 -6.08
C LEU A 105 -24.90 -14.89 -6.47
N LEU A 106 -23.86 -15.67 -6.16
CA LEU A 106 -23.83 -17.11 -6.35
C LEU A 106 -24.24 -17.80 -5.05
N VAL A 107 -25.42 -18.43 -5.03
CA VAL A 107 -26.00 -19.09 -3.87
C VAL A 107 -26.01 -20.63 -4.08
N GLY A 108 -25.75 -21.37 -3.02
CA GLY A 108 -25.76 -22.84 -3.06
C GLY A 108 -25.01 -23.47 -1.89
N PRO A 109 -25.12 -24.78 -1.68
CA PRO A 109 -24.42 -25.52 -0.64
C PRO A 109 -22.88 -25.40 -0.76
N PRO A 110 -22.11 -25.67 0.31
CA PRO A 110 -20.67 -25.73 0.22
C PRO A 110 -20.24 -26.83 -0.76
N GLY A 111 -19.15 -26.60 -1.50
CA GLY A 111 -18.62 -27.58 -2.45
C GLY A 111 -19.24 -27.57 -3.86
N THR A 112 -20.29 -26.80 -4.14
CA THR A 112 -20.94 -26.74 -5.47
C THR A 112 -20.18 -26.00 -6.56
N GLY A 113 -18.97 -25.52 -6.28
CA GLY A 113 -18.12 -24.87 -7.30
C GLY A 113 -18.35 -23.37 -7.52
N LYS A 114 -19.07 -22.66 -6.64
CA LYS A 114 -19.34 -21.20 -6.77
C LYS A 114 -18.09 -20.38 -7.10
N THR A 115 -17.01 -20.61 -6.37
CA THR A 115 -15.74 -19.92 -6.62
C THR A 115 -15.10 -20.33 -7.94
N LEU A 116 -15.32 -21.55 -8.39
CA LEU A 116 -14.85 -22.05 -9.70
C LEU A 116 -15.58 -21.32 -10.82
N PHE A 117 -16.91 -21.15 -10.70
CA PHE A 117 -17.71 -20.34 -11.63
C PHE A 117 -17.19 -18.90 -11.73
N ALA A 118 -16.98 -18.23 -10.59
CA ALA A 118 -16.46 -16.87 -10.60
C ALA A 118 -15.08 -16.77 -11.29
N LYS A 119 -14.22 -17.77 -11.09
CA LYS A 119 -12.95 -17.86 -11.81
C LYS A 119 -13.13 -18.13 -13.29
N ALA A 120 -14.09 -18.96 -13.68
CA ALA A 120 -14.38 -19.26 -15.08
C ALA A 120 -14.88 -18.01 -15.82
N VAL A 121 -15.74 -17.21 -15.21
CA VAL A 121 -16.18 -15.91 -15.73
C VAL A 121 -14.98 -14.98 -15.99
N ALA A 122 -14.10 -14.83 -15.01
CA ALA A 122 -12.91 -14.00 -15.16
C ALA A 122 -11.96 -14.54 -16.24
N GLY A 123 -11.79 -15.85 -16.31
CA GLY A 123 -10.98 -16.51 -17.34
C GLY A 123 -11.56 -16.34 -18.73
N GLU A 124 -12.89 -16.51 -18.92
CA GLU A 124 -13.56 -16.27 -20.19
C GLU A 124 -13.47 -14.81 -20.63
N ALA A 125 -13.66 -13.88 -19.67
CA ALA A 125 -13.57 -12.46 -19.94
C ALA A 125 -12.12 -11.96 -20.18
N GLY A 126 -11.11 -12.73 -19.73
CA GLY A 126 -9.70 -12.33 -19.82
C GLY A 126 -9.34 -11.21 -18.85
N VAL A 127 -10.08 -11.06 -17.75
CA VAL A 127 -9.85 -10.03 -16.73
C VAL A 127 -9.17 -10.60 -15.48
N PRO A 128 -8.43 -9.78 -14.72
CA PRO A 128 -7.83 -10.22 -13.46
C PRO A 128 -8.91 -10.53 -12.41
N PHE A 129 -8.67 -11.58 -11.61
CA PHE A 129 -9.56 -12.02 -10.55
C PHE A 129 -9.02 -11.64 -9.18
N PHE A 130 -9.84 -10.94 -8.40
CA PHE A 130 -9.53 -10.57 -7.03
C PHE A 130 -10.41 -11.38 -6.07
N SER A 131 -9.78 -12.06 -5.13
CA SER A 131 -10.49 -12.82 -4.10
C SER A 131 -10.23 -12.23 -2.73
N VAL A 132 -11.33 -11.95 -2.00
CA VAL A 132 -11.29 -11.48 -0.62
C VAL A 132 -12.19 -12.38 0.20
N SER A 133 -11.70 -12.83 1.36
CA SER A 133 -12.53 -13.59 2.30
C SER A 133 -13.39 -12.63 3.14
N GLY A 134 -14.63 -13.01 3.44
CA GLY A 134 -15.47 -12.27 4.37
C GLY A 134 -14.84 -12.13 5.76
N SER A 135 -14.11 -13.14 6.23
CA SER A 135 -13.35 -13.10 7.48
C SER A 135 -12.24 -12.03 7.46
N ASP A 136 -11.51 -11.92 6.35
CA ASP A 136 -10.46 -10.90 6.18
C ASP A 136 -11.05 -9.49 6.21
N PHE A 137 -12.28 -9.34 5.70
CA PHE A 137 -12.99 -8.07 5.73
C PHE A 137 -13.45 -7.68 7.14
N VAL A 138 -13.99 -8.64 7.90
CA VAL A 138 -14.42 -8.42 9.29
C VAL A 138 -13.22 -8.12 10.18
N GLU A 139 -12.10 -8.85 10.05
CA GLU A 139 -10.88 -8.63 10.81
C GLU A 139 -10.34 -7.20 10.61
N MET A 140 -10.41 -6.67 9.40
CA MET A 140 -9.96 -5.32 9.08
C MET A 140 -10.79 -4.23 9.78
N TYR A 141 -12.10 -4.45 9.99
CA TYR A 141 -12.98 -3.48 10.64
C TYR A 141 -13.08 -3.66 12.16
N VAL A 142 -13.03 -4.90 12.66
CA VAL A 142 -13.16 -5.19 14.11
C VAL A 142 -11.88 -4.90 14.87
N CYS A 143 -10.70 -5.16 14.28
CA CYS A 143 -9.42 -4.86 14.94
C CYS A 143 -9.13 -3.37 15.11
N VAL A 144 -9.74 -2.49 14.31
CA VAL A 144 -9.62 -1.03 14.49
C VAL A 144 -10.42 -0.54 15.71
N GLY A 145 -11.47 -1.25 16.11
CA GLY A 145 -12.27 -0.92 17.29
C GLY A 145 -11.66 -1.33 18.63
N ALA A 146 -10.76 -2.31 18.64
CA ALA A 146 -10.16 -2.87 19.87
C ALA A 146 -8.83 -2.21 20.27
N SER A 147 -8.31 -1.29 19.46
CA SER A 147 -7.05 -0.58 19.71
C SER A 147 -7.23 0.87 20.18
N ARG A 148 -8.42 1.22 20.73
CA ARG A 148 -8.68 2.50 21.40
C ARG A 148 -8.82 2.35 22.88
#